data_dee20c3f716bbc887c977d993e4b4adf
#
_entry.id   dee20c3f716bbc887c977d993e4b4adf
#
_cell.length_a   1.000
_cell.length_b   1.000
_cell.length_c   1.000
_cell.angle_alpha   90.00
_cell.angle_beta   90.00
_cell.angle_gamma   90.00
#
_symmetry.space_group_name_H-M   'P 1'
#
loop_
_entity.id
_entity.type
_entity.pdbx_description
1 polymer ?
#
loop_
_entity_poly.entity_id
_entity_poly.type
_entity_poly.pdbx_seq_one_letter_code
_entity_poly.pdbx_strand_id
1 'polypeptide(L)'
;MAAESRLHVPKTPARPGDAPDFSYLKLSPAGKVARPDSGSSANEIRYLSEGLVRVLDEQHRAVGPWHPHLDAADLQVALRHMLLTRVYDDRMQRIQRSGKISFYMRSYGEEAVSVAMAMALRPSDMLFPSYRNQGLYVVRGRPMLDLMCQLLSNTRDMCKGRQLPVMYHWRDGNIFSISGNLATQFPQAVGWAMAAAIKGQDDIAVSWIGEGSSAEADFHHALLFASVYKAPVILCVVNNQWAISTFQGHAGGERQTFAARGPGYGIAGVRVDGKDRKSVV
;
A
#
# COMPACT_ATOMS: atom_id res chain seq x y z
N MET A 1 27.59 36.38 15.03
CA MET A 1 27.09 35.01 15.22
C MET A 1 25.74 34.91 14.54
N ALA A 2 25.64 34.14 13.47
CA ALA A 2 24.35 33.90 12.84
C ALA A 2 23.45 33.15 13.83
N ALA A 3 22.24 33.65 14.07
CA ALA A 3 21.27 32.98 14.92
C ALA A 3 21.02 31.60 14.33
N GLU A 4 21.30 30.53 15.07
CA GLU A 4 20.91 29.18 14.65
C GLU A 4 19.41 29.16 14.38
N SER A 5 19.04 28.67 13.21
CA SER A 5 17.63 28.50 12.83
C SER A 5 16.94 27.63 13.90
N ARG A 6 15.87 28.16 14.52
CA ARG A 6 15.05 27.40 15.48
C ARG A 6 14.10 26.41 14.82
N LEU A 7 14.11 26.37 13.47
CA LEU A 7 13.26 25.42 12.71
C LEU A 7 13.87 24.02 12.77
N HIS A 8 13.05 23.06 13.16
CA HIS A 8 13.42 21.65 13.06
C HIS A 8 13.40 21.20 11.59
N VAL A 9 14.50 20.62 11.14
CA VAL A 9 14.59 19.96 9.85
C VAL A 9 14.70 18.46 10.11
N PRO A 10 13.78 17.63 9.57
CA PRO A 10 13.83 16.18 9.74
C PRO A 10 15.19 15.61 9.31
N LYS A 11 15.82 14.84 10.19
CA LYS A 11 17.12 14.22 9.92
C LYS A 11 16.92 12.83 9.35
N THR A 12 17.56 12.58 8.23
CA THR A 12 17.62 11.24 7.63
C THR A 12 18.52 10.34 8.48
N PRO A 13 18.00 9.21 9.03
CA PRO A 13 18.80 8.31 9.86
C PRO A 13 19.90 7.59 9.08
N ALA A 14 19.68 7.35 7.77
CA ALA A 14 20.68 6.81 6.87
C ALA A 14 20.46 7.36 5.46
N ARG A 15 21.53 7.52 4.68
CA ARG A 15 21.45 7.89 3.25
C ARG A 15 21.66 6.65 2.37
N PRO A 16 21.26 6.69 1.09
CA PRO A 16 21.62 5.63 0.17
C PRO A 16 23.14 5.39 0.16
N GLY A 17 23.56 4.17 0.49
CA GLY A 17 24.97 3.79 0.62
C GLY A 17 25.48 3.72 2.05
N ASP A 18 24.82 4.33 3.02
CA ASP A 18 25.14 4.18 4.44
C ASP A 18 24.61 2.82 4.98
N ALA A 19 25.22 2.34 6.05
CA ALA A 19 24.65 1.21 6.80
C ALA A 19 23.29 1.62 7.37
N PRO A 20 22.21 0.83 7.15
CA PRO A 20 20.91 1.18 7.67
C PRO A 20 20.90 1.16 9.19
N ASP A 21 20.40 2.21 9.80
CA ASP A 21 20.13 2.29 11.24
C ASP A 21 18.62 2.34 11.48
N PHE A 22 18.08 1.29 12.10
CA PHE A 22 16.68 1.15 12.47
C PHE A 22 16.43 1.27 13.98
N SER A 23 17.44 1.65 14.77
CA SER A 23 17.37 1.73 16.23
C SER A 23 16.29 2.70 16.72
N TYR A 24 15.92 3.69 15.89
CA TYR A 24 14.87 4.66 16.20
C TYR A 24 13.44 4.08 16.05
N LEU A 25 13.28 2.92 15.41
CA LEU A 25 11.97 2.30 15.23
C LEU A 25 11.54 1.55 16.49
N LYS A 26 10.44 1.99 17.09
CA LYS A 26 9.78 1.24 18.17
C LYS A 26 8.80 0.26 17.53
N LEU A 27 9.14 -1.03 17.57
CA LEU A 27 8.32 -2.10 17.03
C LEU A 27 7.64 -2.87 18.17
N SER A 28 6.34 -3.11 18.02
CA SER A 28 5.64 -4.03 18.92
C SER A 28 6.16 -5.46 18.73
N PRO A 29 6.40 -6.23 19.80
CA PRO A 29 6.70 -7.65 19.64
C PRO A 29 5.58 -8.38 18.89
N ALA A 30 5.95 -9.40 18.11
CA ALA A 30 4.97 -10.19 17.35
C ALA A 30 3.90 -10.79 18.29
N GLY A 31 2.65 -10.76 17.85
CA GLY A 31 1.51 -11.31 18.58
C GLY A 31 1.05 -10.51 19.80
N LYS A 32 1.64 -9.37 20.13
CA LYS A 32 1.32 -8.59 21.34
C LYS A 32 0.24 -7.54 21.15
N VAL A 33 -0.06 -7.13 19.93
CA VAL A 33 -1.14 -6.18 19.65
C VAL A 33 -2.47 -6.91 19.75
N ALA A 34 -3.37 -6.44 20.62
CA ALA A 34 -4.69 -7.02 20.79
C ALA A 34 -5.54 -6.89 19.52
N ARG A 35 -6.34 -7.90 19.23
CA ARG A 35 -7.34 -7.85 18.17
C ARG A 35 -8.66 -7.40 18.78
N PRO A 36 -9.26 -6.30 18.32
CA PRO A 36 -10.55 -5.82 18.83
C PRO A 36 -11.71 -6.62 18.23
N ASP A 37 -12.87 -6.44 18.81
CA ASP A 37 -14.12 -6.84 18.18
C ASP A 37 -14.42 -5.99 16.95
N SER A 38 -15.10 -6.58 15.95
CA SER A 38 -15.40 -5.91 14.67
C SER A 38 -16.32 -4.68 14.81
N GLY A 39 -17.05 -4.57 15.92
CA GLY A 39 -17.92 -3.43 16.22
C GLY A 39 -17.26 -2.30 17.00
N SER A 40 -15.99 -2.43 17.35
CA SER A 40 -15.27 -1.40 18.14
C SER A 40 -15.17 -0.08 17.39
N SER A 41 -15.39 1.02 18.10
CA SER A 41 -15.25 2.38 17.53
C SER A 41 -13.79 2.75 17.25
N ALA A 42 -13.56 3.71 16.36
CA ALA A 42 -12.23 4.21 16.03
C ALA A 42 -11.44 4.70 17.27
N ASN A 43 -12.13 5.26 18.25
CA ASN A 43 -11.52 5.75 19.49
C ASN A 43 -11.05 4.61 20.40
N GLU A 44 -11.86 3.55 20.55
CA GLU A 44 -11.52 2.39 21.36
C GLU A 44 -10.31 1.62 20.82
N ILE A 45 -10.15 1.60 19.49
CA ILE A 45 -9.06 0.89 18.82
C ILE A 45 -7.90 1.78 18.42
N ARG A 46 -7.81 2.99 18.95
CA ARG A 46 -6.74 3.95 18.62
C ARG A 46 -5.33 3.38 18.82
N TYR A 47 -5.15 2.46 19.76
CA TYR A 47 -3.87 1.79 20.01
C TYR A 47 -3.33 1.02 18.79
N LEU A 48 -4.20 0.60 17.86
CA LEU A 48 -3.80 -0.08 16.61
C LEU A 48 -3.05 0.84 15.64
N SER A 49 -3.24 2.15 15.76
CA SER A 49 -2.54 3.13 14.94
C SER A 49 -1.08 3.35 15.36
N GLU A 50 -0.77 3.05 16.62
CA GLU A 50 0.58 3.17 17.18
C GLU A 50 1.30 1.82 17.23
N GLY A 51 0.57 0.77 17.65
CA GLY A 51 1.08 -0.60 17.70
C GLY A 51 1.28 -1.18 16.31
N LEU A 52 2.38 -1.94 16.12
CA LEU A 52 2.61 -2.66 14.87
C LEU A 52 2.04 -4.08 14.97
N VAL A 53 1.00 -4.36 14.19
CA VAL A 53 0.47 -5.73 14.05
C VAL A 53 1.51 -6.58 13.32
N ARG A 54 2.05 -7.57 14.01
CA ARG A 54 2.98 -8.57 13.48
C ARG A 54 2.52 -9.96 13.90
N VAL A 55 2.45 -10.88 12.96
CA VAL A 55 2.01 -12.26 13.19
C VAL A 55 3.20 -13.22 13.28
N LEU A 56 4.28 -12.97 12.54
CA LEU A 56 5.48 -13.84 12.60
C LEU A 56 6.47 -13.36 13.66
N ASP A 57 6.87 -14.28 14.56
CA ASP A 57 7.97 -14.04 15.52
C ASP A 57 9.34 -14.20 14.82
N GLU A 58 10.41 -14.00 15.59
CA GLU A 58 11.80 -14.09 15.09
C GLU A 58 12.19 -15.53 14.65
N GLN A 59 11.42 -16.52 15.04
CA GLN A 59 11.55 -17.92 14.59
C GLN A 59 10.59 -18.27 13.46
N HIS A 60 9.97 -17.27 12.80
CA HIS A 60 9.01 -17.43 11.72
C HIS A 60 7.75 -18.23 12.09
N ARG A 61 7.39 -18.30 13.36
CA ARG A 61 6.15 -18.93 13.84
C ARG A 61 5.04 -17.91 13.91
N ALA A 62 3.83 -18.32 13.51
CA ALA A 62 2.65 -17.47 13.62
C ALA A 62 2.18 -17.43 15.08
N VAL A 63 2.03 -16.21 15.63
CA VAL A 63 1.69 -15.95 17.02
C VAL A 63 0.65 -14.85 17.16
N GLY A 64 -0.11 -14.90 18.27
CA GLY A 64 -1.02 -13.86 18.70
C GLY A 64 -2.40 -13.88 18.02
N PRO A 65 -3.27 -12.92 18.42
CA PRO A 65 -4.69 -12.94 18.07
C PRO A 65 -5.00 -12.57 16.63
N TRP A 66 -4.01 -12.07 15.87
CA TRP A 66 -4.14 -11.69 14.46
C TRP A 66 -3.74 -12.82 13.51
N HIS A 67 -3.45 -14.02 14.02
CA HIS A 67 -3.10 -15.16 13.17
C HIS A 67 -4.30 -15.53 12.28
N PRO A 68 -4.16 -15.46 10.92
CA PRO A 68 -5.28 -15.69 9.98
C PRO A 68 -5.61 -17.16 9.77
N HIS A 69 -4.86 -18.09 10.38
CA HIS A 69 -5.03 -19.55 10.28
C HIS A 69 -5.12 -20.08 8.85
N LEU A 70 -4.35 -19.48 7.92
CA LEU A 70 -4.25 -19.92 6.54
C LEU A 70 -3.67 -21.33 6.46
N ASP A 71 -4.22 -22.16 5.59
CA ASP A 71 -3.69 -23.47 5.35
C ASP A 71 -2.45 -23.47 4.43
N ALA A 72 -1.86 -24.65 4.22
CA ALA A 72 -0.66 -24.78 3.40
C ALA A 72 -0.92 -24.47 1.91
N ALA A 73 -2.12 -24.76 1.41
CA ALA A 73 -2.48 -24.48 0.03
C ALA A 73 -2.59 -22.98 -0.23
N ASP A 74 -3.26 -22.24 0.65
CA ASP A 74 -3.34 -20.77 0.59
C ASP A 74 -1.95 -20.13 0.64
N LEU A 75 -1.09 -20.64 1.53
CA LEU A 75 0.28 -20.16 1.68
C LEU A 75 1.11 -20.40 0.42
N GLN A 76 0.96 -21.56 -0.24
CA GLN A 76 1.64 -21.88 -1.49
C GLN A 76 1.17 -21.01 -2.65
N VAL A 77 -0.14 -20.79 -2.76
CA VAL A 77 -0.74 -19.90 -3.78
C VAL A 77 -0.20 -18.49 -3.62
N ALA A 78 -0.21 -17.95 -2.41
CA ALA A 78 0.29 -16.61 -2.15
C ALA A 78 1.81 -16.50 -2.41
N LEU A 79 2.60 -17.48 -1.99
CA LEU A 79 4.03 -17.51 -2.29
C LEU A 79 4.29 -17.54 -3.80
N ARG A 80 3.52 -18.34 -4.54
CA ARG A 80 3.60 -18.38 -6.02
C ARG A 80 3.34 -17.01 -6.64
N HIS A 81 2.29 -16.30 -6.18
CA HIS A 81 1.98 -14.96 -6.67
C HIS A 81 3.09 -13.95 -6.33
N MET A 82 3.65 -14.01 -5.13
CA MET A 82 4.78 -13.16 -4.73
C MET A 82 6.03 -13.44 -5.58
N LEU A 83 6.36 -14.71 -5.80
CA LEU A 83 7.50 -15.11 -6.65
C LEU A 83 7.29 -14.68 -8.10
N LEU A 84 6.09 -14.86 -8.65
CA LEU A 84 5.76 -14.41 -10.00
C LEU A 84 5.90 -12.90 -10.14
N THR A 85 5.39 -12.14 -9.16
CA THR A 85 5.56 -10.68 -9.09
C THR A 85 7.04 -10.30 -9.06
N ARG A 86 7.85 -10.97 -8.24
CA ARG A 86 9.29 -10.74 -8.12
C ARG A 86 10.04 -11.02 -9.43
N VAL A 87 9.77 -12.15 -10.07
CA VAL A 87 10.41 -12.54 -11.33
C VAL A 87 10.05 -11.57 -12.45
N TYR A 88 8.78 -11.16 -12.50
CA TYR A 88 8.33 -10.13 -13.44
C TYR A 88 9.07 -8.81 -13.20
N ASP A 89 9.11 -8.35 -11.97
CA ASP A 89 9.75 -7.11 -11.55
C ASP A 89 11.24 -7.07 -11.94
N ASP A 90 11.97 -8.14 -11.64
CA ASP A 90 13.38 -8.28 -12.00
C ASP A 90 13.59 -8.29 -13.53
N ARG A 91 12.69 -8.91 -14.28
CA ARG A 91 12.76 -8.94 -15.74
C ARG A 91 12.52 -7.56 -16.33
N MET A 92 11.49 -6.85 -15.87
CA MET A 92 11.14 -5.52 -16.37
C MET A 92 12.22 -4.49 -16.03
N GLN A 93 12.80 -4.55 -14.84
CA GLN A 93 13.93 -3.71 -14.45
C GLN A 93 15.13 -3.90 -15.36
N ARG A 94 15.48 -5.13 -15.72
CA ARG A 94 16.57 -5.42 -16.66
C ARG A 94 16.29 -4.86 -18.05
N ILE A 95 15.05 -4.99 -18.54
CA ILE A 95 14.63 -4.44 -19.83
C ILE A 95 14.69 -2.91 -19.82
N GLN A 96 14.26 -2.27 -18.72
CA GLN A 96 14.36 -0.83 -18.55
C GLN A 96 15.84 -0.38 -18.57
N ARG A 97 16.72 -1.06 -17.84
CA ARG A 97 18.15 -0.73 -17.84
C ARG A 97 18.84 -0.94 -19.19
N SER A 98 18.29 -1.78 -20.06
CA SER A 98 18.75 -1.94 -21.45
C SER A 98 18.17 -0.87 -22.41
N GLY A 99 17.43 0.11 -21.91
CA GLY A 99 16.87 1.22 -22.70
C GLY A 99 15.63 0.86 -23.53
N LYS A 100 15.07 -0.35 -23.38
CA LYS A 100 13.89 -0.81 -24.15
C LYS A 100 12.57 -0.33 -23.56
N ILE A 101 12.56 0.09 -22.31
CA ILE A 101 11.43 0.71 -21.60
C ILE A 101 11.94 2.05 -21.04
N SER A 102 11.19 3.12 -21.22
CA SER A 102 11.58 4.46 -20.79
C SER A 102 11.56 4.62 -19.27
N PHE A 103 10.61 3.97 -18.59
CA PHE A 103 10.43 4.09 -17.15
C PHE A 103 9.94 2.77 -16.56
N TYR A 104 10.45 2.43 -15.36
CA TYR A 104 9.96 1.30 -14.56
C TYR A 104 10.18 1.56 -13.08
N MET A 105 9.19 1.23 -12.26
CA MET A 105 9.26 1.30 -10.80
C MET A 105 9.06 -0.07 -10.21
N ARG A 106 10.05 -0.54 -9.47
CA ARG A 106 10.05 -1.87 -8.84
C ARG A 106 9.06 -1.96 -7.69
N SER A 107 8.45 -3.12 -7.53
CA SER A 107 7.66 -3.53 -6.35
C SER A 107 8.50 -4.29 -5.32
N TYR A 108 9.79 -4.39 -5.51
CA TYR A 108 10.71 -5.18 -4.71
C TYR A 108 10.60 -4.89 -3.21
N GLY A 109 10.26 -5.92 -2.42
CA GLY A 109 10.05 -5.85 -0.98
C GLY A 109 8.60 -5.50 -0.56
N GLU A 110 7.71 -5.18 -1.52
CA GLU A 110 6.30 -4.83 -1.27
C GLU A 110 5.33 -5.87 -1.86
N GLU A 111 5.83 -7.05 -2.26
CA GLU A 111 5.01 -8.10 -2.88
C GLU A 111 3.91 -8.59 -1.94
N ALA A 112 4.22 -8.71 -0.64
CA ALA A 112 3.27 -9.18 0.36
C ALA A 112 2.09 -8.23 0.51
N VAL A 113 2.32 -6.91 0.49
CA VAL A 113 1.27 -5.88 0.61
C VAL A 113 0.21 -6.05 -0.48
N SER A 114 0.67 -6.21 -1.73
CA SER A 114 -0.24 -6.33 -2.87
C SER A 114 -0.92 -7.69 -2.93
N VAL A 115 -0.15 -8.78 -2.76
CA VAL A 115 -0.65 -10.15 -2.93
C VAL A 115 -1.61 -10.52 -1.81
N ALA A 116 -1.26 -10.28 -0.55
CA ALA A 116 -2.10 -10.64 0.58
C ALA A 116 -3.42 -9.87 0.56
N MET A 117 -3.37 -8.55 0.32
CA MET A 117 -4.58 -7.75 0.23
C MET A 117 -5.50 -8.21 -0.91
N ALA A 118 -4.94 -8.47 -2.11
CA ALA A 118 -5.75 -8.93 -3.24
C ALA A 118 -6.39 -10.32 -3.01
N MET A 119 -5.72 -11.19 -2.23
CA MET A 119 -6.28 -12.50 -1.85
C MET A 119 -7.39 -12.39 -0.81
N ALA A 120 -7.37 -11.35 0.04
CA ALA A 120 -8.38 -11.09 1.04
C ALA A 120 -9.64 -10.40 0.49
N LEU A 121 -9.56 -9.82 -0.69
CA LEU A 121 -10.63 -9.04 -1.30
C LEU A 121 -11.48 -9.87 -2.27
N ARG A 122 -12.76 -9.53 -2.37
CA ARG A 122 -13.66 -10.14 -3.35
C ARG A 122 -13.29 -9.70 -4.77
N PRO A 123 -13.57 -10.51 -5.80
CA PRO A 123 -13.39 -10.10 -7.20
C PRO A 123 -14.16 -8.85 -7.59
N SER A 124 -15.30 -8.57 -6.94
CA SER A 124 -16.16 -7.40 -7.17
C SER A 124 -15.64 -6.11 -6.54
N ASP A 125 -14.79 -6.19 -5.50
CA ASP A 125 -14.22 -5.02 -4.84
C ASP A 125 -13.33 -4.23 -5.80
N MET A 126 -13.42 -2.89 -5.74
CA MET A 126 -12.70 -1.99 -6.66
C MET A 126 -11.34 -1.58 -6.12
N LEU A 127 -10.30 -1.72 -6.92
CA LEU A 127 -8.92 -1.45 -6.54
C LEU A 127 -8.41 -0.17 -7.19
N PHE A 128 -7.81 0.72 -6.40
CA PHE A 128 -7.18 1.97 -6.82
C PHE A 128 -5.68 1.93 -6.47
N PRO A 129 -4.86 1.24 -7.28
CA PRO A 129 -3.48 0.96 -6.95
C PRO A 129 -2.55 2.16 -7.13
N SER A 130 -1.37 2.04 -6.51
CA SER A 130 -0.18 2.77 -6.92
C SER A 130 0.61 1.98 -7.97
N TYR A 131 1.63 2.61 -8.54
CA TYR A 131 2.51 2.00 -9.55
C TYR A 131 3.35 0.81 -9.05
N ARG A 132 3.43 0.56 -7.72
CA ARG A 132 4.16 -0.58 -7.14
C ARG A 132 3.29 -1.80 -6.85
N ASN A 133 2.00 -1.74 -7.13
CA ASN A 133 1.06 -2.80 -6.78
C ASN A 133 0.88 -3.84 -7.90
N GLN A 134 1.98 -4.26 -8.58
CA GLN A 134 1.92 -5.26 -9.65
C GLN A 134 1.31 -6.59 -9.18
N GLY A 135 1.52 -6.96 -7.91
CA GLY A 135 0.95 -8.17 -7.32
C GLY A 135 -0.59 -8.24 -7.37
N LEU A 136 -1.29 -7.10 -7.36
CA LEU A 136 -2.75 -7.06 -7.50
C LEU A 136 -3.21 -7.65 -8.84
N TYR A 137 -2.50 -7.30 -9.92
CA TYR A 137 -2.81 -7.81 -11.27
C TYR A 137 -2.52 -9.29 -11.39
N VAL A 138 -1.45 -9.76 -10.75
CA VAL A 138 -1.07 -11.18 -10.71
C VAL A 138 -2.14 -12.01 -10.02
N VAL A 139 -2.59 -11.59 -8.83
CA VAL A 139 -3.63 -12.29 -8.06
C VAL A 139 -4.97 -12.27 -8.79
N ARG A 140 -5.34 -11.13 -9.41
CA ARG A 140 -6.58 -11.00 -10.20
C ARG A 140 -6.53 -11.76 -11.52
N GLY A 141 -5.39 -12.37 -11.89
CA GLY A 141 -5.26 -13.22 -13.06
C GLY A 141 -5.01 -12.49 -14.38
N ARG A 142 -4.57 -11.22 -14.33
CA ARG A 142 -4.21 -10.54 -15.58
C ARG A 142 -3.01 -11.20 -16.25
N PRO A 143 -3.06 -11.48 -17.55
CA PRO A 143 -1.91 -12.01 -18.28
C PRO A 143 -0.69 -11.08 -18.14
N MET A 144 0.45 -11.63 -17.72
CA MET A 144 1.69 -10.85 -17.56
C MET A 144 2.13 -10.21 -18.88
N LEU A 145 1.81 -10.86 -19.99
CA LEU A 145 2.08 -10.32 -21.33
C LEU A 145 1.41 -8.97 -21.57
N ASP A 146 0.20 -8.77 -21.05
CA ASP A 146 -0.52 -7.49 -21.23
C ASP A 146 0.16 -6.35 -20.45
N LEU A 147 0.68 -6.65 -19.25
CA LEU A 147 1.48 -5.68 -18.50
C LEU A 147 2.78 -5.34 -19.23
N MET A 148 3.45 -6.34 -19.82
CA MET A 148 4.66 -6.12 -20.64
C MET A 148 4.36 -5.29 -21.89
N CYS A 149 3.24 -5.53 -22.55
CA CYS A 149 2.82 -4.78 -23.73
C CYS A 149 2.60 -3.29 -23.41
N GLN A 150 2.02 -2.98 -22.25
CA GLN A 150 1.86 -1.61 -21.79
C GLN A 150 3.22 -0.94 -21.53
N LEU A 151 4.15 -1.62 -20.86
CA LEU A 151 5.50 -1.09 -20.61
C LEU A 151 6.27 -0.79 -21.90
N LEU A 152 6.08 -1.60 -22.93
CA LEU A 152 6.74 -1.48 -24.23
C LEU A 152 5.96 -0.59 -25.21
N SER A 153 4.77 -0.11 -24.83
CA SER A 153 3.89 0.72 -25.67
C SER A 153 3.70 0.15 -27.08
N ASN A 154 3.59 -1.18 -27.19
CA ASN A 154 3.46 -1.87 -28.48
C ASN A 154 1.99 -1.93 -28.96
N THR A 155 1.75 -2.53 -30.11
CA THR A 155 0.39 -2.60 -30.74
C THR A 155 -0.65 -3.36 -29.90
N ARG A 156 -0.23 -4.20 -28.93
CA ARG A 156 -1.10 -4.91 -28.00
C ARG A 156 -1.36 -4.14 -26.70
N ASP A 157 -0.71 -2.99 -26.51
CA ASP A 157 -0.98 -2.14 -25.34
C ASP A 157 -2.44 -1.65 -25.38
N MET A 158 -3.20 -1.99 -24.35
CA MET A 158 -4.59 -1.56 -24.20
C MET A 158 -4.72 -0.03 -24.09
N CYS A 159 -3.70 0.64 -23.56
CA CYS A 159 -3.62 2.10 -23.48
C CYS A 159 -3.18 2.75 -24.79
N LYS A 160 -2.76 1.96 -25.80
CA LYS A 160 -2.28 2.43 -27.10
C LYS A 160 -1.16 3.48 -26.99
N GLY A 161 -0.24 3.28 -26.05
CA GLY A 161 0.87 4.19 -25.79
C GLY A 161 0.50 5.53 -25.13
N ARG A 162 -0.75 5.70 -24.63
CA ARG A 162 -1.21 6.96 -24.05
C ARG A 162 -0.92 7.10 -22.55
N GLN A 163 -0.46 6.04 -21.91
CA GLN A 163 -0.08 6.03 -20.50
C GLN A 163 1.42 5.83 -20.34
N LEU A 164 2.00 6.46 -19.32
CA LEU A 164 3.37 6.16 -18.93
C LEU A 164 3.50 4.68 -18.54
N PRO A 165 4.67 4.06 -18.73
CA PRO A 165 4.93 2.73 -18.22
C PRO A 165 4.58 2.61 -16.73
N VAL A 166 4.09 1.45 -16.32
CA VAL A 166 3.53 1.11 -14.99
C VAL A 166 2.22 1.79 -14.61
N MET A 167 1.68 2.70 -15.41
CA MET A 167 0.37 3.30 -15.18
C MET A 167 -0.72 2.41 -15.78
N TYR A 168 -0.89 1.23 -15.18
CA TYR A 168 -1.83 0.22 -15.64
C TYR A 168 -3.28 0.57 -15.31
N HIS A 169 -4.21 -0.05 -16.02
CA HIS A 169 -5.61 -0.18 -15.68
C HIS A 169 -6.13 -1.53 -16.15
N TRP A 170 -7.19 -2.02 -15.53
CA TRP A 170 -7.82 -3.27 -15.99
C TRP A 170 -9.26 -3.36 -15.50
N ARG A 171 -10.19 -2.99 -16.41
CA ARG A 171 -11.61 -2.93 -16.09
C ARG A 171 -12.17 -4.29 -15.66
N ASP A 172 -11.84 -5.36 -16.37
CA ASP A 172 -12.38 -6.70 -16.11
C ASP A 172 -11.92 -7.29 -14.76
N GLY A 173 -10.82 -6.79 -14.22
CA GLY A 173 -10.33 -7.15 -12.90
C GLY A 173 -10.72 -6.16 -11.81
N ASN A 174 -11.61 -5.20 -12.08
CA ASN A 174 -11.98 -4.12 -11.17
C ASN A 174 -10.78 -3.35 -10.63
N ILE A 175 -9.81 -3.05 -11.51
CA ILE A 175 -8.62 -2.26 -11.18
C ILE A 175 -8.66 -0.95 -11.95
N PHE A 176 -8.78 0.16 -11.19
CA PHE A 176 -8.85 1.49 -11.75
C PHE A 176 -7.51 1.93 -12.36
N SER A 177 -7.55 2.95 -13.20
CA SER A 177 -6.36 3.51 -13.84
C SER A 177 -5.44 4.15 -12.80
N ILE A 178 -4.16 3.79 -12.84
CA ILE A 178 -3.16 4.43 -11.97
C ILE A 178 -2.96 5.86 -12.42
N SER A 179 -3.02 6.81 -11.46
CA SER A 179 -2.72 8.22 -11.69
C SER A 179 -1.24 8.49 -11.45
N GLY A 180 -0.65 9.35 -12.26
CA GLY A 180 0.68 9.92 -12.02
C GLY A 180 0.68 11.03 -10.96
N ASN A 181 -0.47 11.64 -10.70
CA ASN A 181 -0.63 12.65 -9.65
C ASN A 181 -0.72 11.95 -8.29
N LEU A 182 0.07 12.41 -7.33
CA LEU A 182 0.15 11.80 -6.01
C LEU A 182 -1.16 11.94 -5.25
N ALA A 183 -1.52 10.90 -4.49
CA ALA A 183 -2.71 10.77 -3.64
C ALA A 183 -4.08 10.84 -4.34
N THR A 184 -4.20 11.20 -5.61
CA THR A 184 -5.50 11.35 -6.32
C THR A 184 -6.35 10.08 -6.32
N GLN A 185 -5.75 8.91 -6.22
CA GLN A 185 -6.48 7.63 -6.12
C GLN A 185 -7.30 7.52 -4.82
N PHE A 186 -6.94 8.23 -3.76
CA PHE A 186 -7.68 8.21 -2.50
C PHE A 186 -9.07 8.83 -2.63
N PRO A 187 -9.24 10.10 -3.06
CA PRO A 187 -10.58 10.66 -3.29
C PRO A 187 -11.35 9.91 -4.38
N GLN A 188 -10.69 9.35 -5.40
CA GLN A 188 -11.36 8.51 -6.41
C GLN A 188 -11.95 7.24 -5.77
N ALA A 189 -11.21 6.56 -4.89
CA ALA A 189 -11.69 5.38 -4.18
C ALA A 189 -12.86 5.72 -3.24
N VAL A 190 -12.76 6.82 -2.50
CA VAL A 190 -13.84 7.29 -1.62
C VAL A 190 -15.10 7.59 -2.45
N GLY A 191 -14.98 8.30 -3.56
CA GLY A 191 -16.11 8.62 -4.44
C GLY A 191 -16.77 7.37 -5.02
N TRP A 192 -15.96 6.38 -5.44
CA TRP A 192 -16.50 5.11 -5.92
C TRP A 192 -17.23 4.34 -4.82
N ALA A 193 -16.64 4.25 -3.62
CA ALA A 193 -17.26 3.60 -2.47
C ALA A 193 -18.58 4.26 -2.06
N MET A 194 -18.63 5.60 -2.07
CA MET A 194 -19.88 6.34 -1.84
C MET A 194 -20.94 5.98 -2.89
N ALA A 195 -20.57 5.91 -4.16
CA ALA A 195 -21.48 5.55 -5.23
C ALA A 195 -22.00 4.11 -5.10
N ALA A 196 -21.16 3.16 -4.69
CA ALA A 196 -21.56 1.78 -4.41
C ALA A 196 -22.59 1.72 -3.27
N ALA A 197 -22.31 2.42 -2.16
CA ALA A 197 -23.23 2.50 -1.02
C ALA A 197 -24.58 3.15 -1.39
N ILE A 198 -24.59 4.22 -2.18
CA ILE A 198 -25.82 4.87 -2.68
C ILE A 198 -26.65 3.90 -3.52
N LYS A 199 -26.00 3.01 -4.29
CA LYS A 199 -26.67 1.98 -5.09
C LYS A 199 -27.09 0.75 -4.29
N GLY A 200 -26.82 0.70 -2.98
CA GLY A 200 -27.10 -0.47 -2.15
C GLY A 200 -26.20 -1.68 -2.42
N GLN A 201 -25.03 -1.46 -3.00
CA GLN A 201 -24.02 -2.50 -3.20
C GLN A 201 -23.18 -2.64 -1.92
N ASP A 202 -22.73 -3.86 -1.63
CA ASP A 202 -21.88 -4.17 -0.47
C ASP A 202 -20.39 -4.29 -0.82
N ASP A 203 -20.02 -3.89 -2.05
CA ASP A 203 -18.65 -3.84 -2.52
C ASP A 203 -17.87 -2.69 -1.86
N ILE A 204 -16.60 -2.92 -1.62
CA ILE A 204 -15.70 -1.90 -1.05
C ILE A 204 -14.71 -1.40 -2.08
N ALA A 205 -14.16 -0.22 -1.83
CA ALA A 205 -12.99 0.27 -2.56
C ALA A 205 -11.73 0.14 -1.70
N VAL A 206 -10.61 -0.22 -2.33
CA VAL A 206 -9.30 -0.23 -1.65
C VAL A 206 -8.31 0.58 -2.46
N SER A 207 -7.57 1.46 -1.81
CA SER A 207 -6.60 2.32 -2.47
C SER A 207 -5.25 2.32 -1.77
N TRP A 208 -4.17 2.51 -2.54
CA TRP A 208 -2.79 2.52 -2.05
C TRP A 208 -2.04 3.76 -2.49
N ILE A 209 -1.33 4.38 -1.54
CA ILE A 209 -0.37 5.46 -1.80
C ILE A 209 0.93 5.19 -1.05
N GLY A 210 2.03 5.81 -1.47
CA GLY A 210 3.25 5.88 -0.67
C GLY A 210 3.14 6.91 0.45
N GLU A 211 4.01 6.81 1.45
CA GLU A 211 4.01 7.72 2.61
C GLU A 211 4.23 9.18 2.23
N GLY A 212 5.06 9.45 1.22
CA GLY A 212 5.26 10.82 0.72
C GLY A 212 3.99 11.46 0.19
N SER A 213 3.12 10.68 -0.46
CA SER A 213 1.83 11.15 -0.96
C SER A 213 0.85 11.55 0.16
N SER A 214 1.09 11.12 1.38
CA SER A 214 0.27 11.52 2.53
C SER A 214 0.43 12.98 2.95
N ALA A 215 1.38 13.72 2.34
CA ALA A 215 1.54 15.15 2.50
C ALA A 215 0.67 15.97 1.53
N GLU A 216 0.05 15.32 0.54
CA GLU A 216 -0.84 15.97 -0.42
C GLU A 216 -2.22 16.28 0.17
N ALA A 217 -2.85 17.34 -0.31
CA ALA A 217 -4.18 17.77 0.13
C ALA A 217 -5.25 16.70 -0.10
N ASP A 218 -5.16 15.94 -1.19
CA ASP A 218 -6.07 14.85 -1.56
C ASP A 218 -6.12 13.75 -0.51
N PHE A 219 -5.01 13.46 0.17
CA PHE A 219 -5.00 12.55 1.30
C PHE A 219 -5.96 13.01 2.40
N HIS A 220 -5.88 14.27 2.80
CA HIS A 220 -6.69 14.85 3.88
C HIS A 220 -8.17 14.95 3.49
N HIS A 221 -8.44 15.37 2.26
CA HIS A 221 -9.81 15.43 1.73
C HIS A 221 -10.46 14.05 1.70
N ALA A 222 -9.73 13.01 1.27
CA ALA A 222 -10.24 11.65 1.23
C ALA A 222 -10.60 11.13 2.63
N LEU A 223 -9.74 11.35 3.64
CA LEU A 223 -10.04 10.97 5.02
C LEU A 223 -11.29 11.68 5.56
N LEU A 224 -11.41 12.99 5.29
CA LEU A 224 -12.58 13.76 5.70
C LEU A 224 -13.87 13.20 5.08
N PHE A 225 -13.90 13.01 3.75
CA PHE A 225 -15.09 12.49 3.07
C PHE A 225 -15.41 11.06 3.48
N ALA A 226 -14.40 10.19 3.59
CA ALA A 226 -14.60 8.82 4.06
C ALA A 226 -15.25 8.78 5.45
N SER A 227 -14.84 9.67 6.35
CA SER A 227 -15.40 9.80 7.70
C SER A 227 -16.82 10.32 7.69
N VAL A 228 -17.06 11.47 7.05
CA VAL A 228 -18.37 12.16 7.04
C VAL A 228 -19.44 11.27 6.42
N TYR A 229 -19.15 10.63 5.31
CA TYR A 229 -20.11 9.80 4.56
C TYR A 229 -20.04 8.32 4.92
N LYS A 230 -19.16 7.90 5.84
CA LYS A 230 -18.94 6.50 6.23
C LYS A 230 -18.76 5.60 5.00
N ALA A 231 -17.96 6.09 4.03
CA ALA A 231 -17.73 5.37 2.79
C ALA A 231 -17.05 4.01 3.07
N PRO A 232 -17.52 2.90 2.45
CA PRO A 232 -16.92 1.57 2.61
C PRO A 232 -15.59 1.48 1.84
N VAL A 233 -14.53 2.06 2.42
CA VAL A 233 -13.22 2.19 1.77
C VAL A 233 -12.08 1.83 2.72
N ILE A 234 -11.04 1.19 2.19
CA ILE A 234 -9.76 0.96 2.87
C ILE A 234 -8.70 1.84 2.20
N LEU A 235 -8.08 2.73 2.96
CA LEU A 235 -7.06 3.65 2.49
C LEU A 235 -5.69 3.23 3.04
N CYS A 236 -4.83 2.68 2.19
CA CYS A 236 -3.54 2.09 2.56
C CYS A 236 -2.40 3.07 2.28
N VAL A 237 -1.60 3.35 3.32
CA VAL A 237 -0.32 4.07 3.18
C VAL A 237 0.82 3.05 3.27
N VAL A 238 1.51 2.83 2.17
CA VAL A 238 2.68 1.94 2.12
C VAL A 238 3.91 2.76 2.51
N ASN A 239 4.39 2.52 3.73
CA ASN A 239 5.54 3.25 4.27
C ASN A 239 6.83 2.45 4.06
N ASN A 240 7.55 2.75 3.00
CA ASN A 240 8.92 2.29 2.77
C ASN A 240 9.97 3.31 3.22
N GLN A 241 9.56 4.39 3.88
CA GLN A 241 10.33 5.49 4.46
C GLN A 241 10.92 6.49 3.46
N TRP A 242 10.75 6.28 2.16
CA TRP A 242 11.37 7.11 1.14
C TRP A 242 10.43 7.45 -0.01
N ALA A 243 10.22 8.74 -0.24
CA ALA A 243 9.60 9.26 -1.44
C ALA A 243 10.72 9.75 -2.38
N ILE A 244 11.18 8.86 -3.27
CA ILE A 244 12.38 9.05 -4.10
C ILE A 244 13.60 9.26 -3.20
N SER A 245 14.08 10.51 -3.03
CA SER A 245 15.20 10.90 -2.18
C SER A 245 14.77 11.64 -0.91
N THR A 246 13.47 11.76 -0.66
CA THR A 246 12.91 12.49 0.50
C THR A 246 12.52 11.50 1.60
N PHE A 247 13.12 11.67 2.77
CA PHE A 247 12.83 10.84 3.94
C PHE A 247 11.42 11.13 4.51
N GLN A 248 10.78 10.10 5.04
CA GLN A 248 9.40 10.15 5.58
C GLN A 248 9.16 11.26 6.64
N GLY A 249 10.22 11.74 7.30
CA GLY A 249 10.13 12.82 8.28
C GLY A 249 9.52 14.09 7.69
N HIS A 250 9.80 14.39 6.42
CA HIS A 250 9.21 15.54 5.70
C HIS A 250 7.71 15.39 5.44
N ALA A 251 7.20 14.15 5.45
CA ALA A 251 5.76 13.86 5.43
C ALA A 251 5.17 13.69 6.85
N GLY A 252 5.91 14.03 7.91
CA GLY A 252 5.48 13.98 9.30
C GLY A 252 5.66 12.62 9.99
N GLY A 253 6.37 11.68 9.37
CA GLY A 253 6.59 10.33 9.90
C GLY A 253 7.50 10.25 11.14
N GLU A 254 8.20 11.32 11.51
CA GLU A 254 8.98 11.39 12.76
C GLU A 254 8.11 11.58 14.00
N ARG A 255 6.99 12.26 13.87
CA ARG A 255 6.15 12.66 15.01
C ARG A 255 5.07 11.65 15.33
N GLN A 256 4.51 11.05 14.30
CA GLN A 256 3.40 10.11 14.41
C GLN A 256 3.49 9.05 13.30
N THR A 257 2.88 7.90 13.54
CA THR A 257 2.65 6.92 12.48
C THR A 257 1.65 7.48 11.45
N PHE A 258 1.71 7.03 10.21
CA PHE A 258 0.73 7.46 9.20
C PHE A 258 -0.69 6.95 9.53
N ALA A 259 -0.79 5.79 10.18
CA ALA A 259 -2.06 5.24 10.67
C ALA A 259 -2.71 6.12 11.76
N ALA A 260 -1.91 6.83 12.58
CA ALA A 260 -2.41 7.70 13.64
C ALA A 260 -3.17 8.94 13.12
N ARG A 261 -3.11 9.21 11.82
CA ARG A 261 -3.92 10.27 11.19
C ARG A 261 -5.39 9.89 11.07
N GLY A 262 -5.72 8.60 10.89
CA GLY A 262 -7.10 8.12 10.81
C GLY A 262 -7.96 8.52 12.01
N PRO A 263 -7.54 8.24 13.27
CA PRO A 263 -8.26 8.67 14.46
C PRO A 263 -8.53 10.18 14.57
N GLY A 264 -7.65 11.02 13.99
CA GLY A 264 -7.87 12.48 13.91
C GLY A 264 -9.09 12.88 13.08
N TYR A 265 -9.52 12.02 12.16
CA TYR A 265 -10.72 12.17 11.33
C TYR A 265 -11.88 11.27 11.80
N GLY A 266 -11.75 10.58 12.93
CA GLY A 266 -12.77 9.63 13.41
C GLY A 266 -12.78 8.29 12.66
N ILE A 267 -11.71 7.96 11.91
CA ILE A 267 -11.55 6.71 11.17
C ILE A 267 -10.57 5.79 11.93
N ALA A 268 -10.83 4.50 11.95
CA ALA A 268 -9.91 3.51 12.48
C ALA A 268 -8.56 3.55 11.73
N GLY A 269 -7.47 3.59 12.49
CA GLY A 269 -6.12 3.47 11.94
C GLY A 269 -5.47 2.18 12.42
N VAL A 270 -4.96 1.37 11.48
CA VAL A 270 -4.27 0.11 11.79
C VAL A 270 -2.88 0.14 11.16
N ARG A 271 -1.86 -0.19 11.97
CA ARG A 271 -0.48 -0.28 11.50
C ARG A 271 -0.07 -1.75 11.42
N VAL A 272 0.31 -2.19 10.23
CA VAL A 272 0.59 -3.60 9.92
C VAL A 272 2.00 -3.76 9.38
N ASP A 273 2.67 -4.85 9.71
CA ASP A 273 3.96 -5.22 9.11
C ASP A 273 3.76 -5.70 7.66
N GLY A 274 4.04 -4.82 6.71
CA GLY A 274 3.85 -5.09 5.29
C GLY A 274 4.81 -6.12 4.69
N LYS A 275 5.84 -6.57 5.42
CA LYS A 275 6.73 -7.67 5.02
C LYS A 275 6.27 -9.02 5.53
N ASP A 276 5.47 -9.03 6.59
CA ASP A 276 4.83 -10.22 7.10
C ASP A 276 3.50 -10.44 6.39
N ARG A 277 3.50 -11.34 5.40
CA ARG A 277 2.30 -11.63 4.62
C ARG A 277 1.10 -12.04 5.48
N LYS A 278 1.30 -12.74 6.58
CA LYS A 278 0.21 -13.15 7.48
C LYS A 278 -0.39 -11.98 8.25
N SER A 279 0.36 -10.89 8.43
CA SER A 279 -0.14 -9.67 9.06
C SER A 279 -0.98 -8.80 8.10
N VAL A 280 -0.85 -8.97 6.79
CA VAL A 280 -1.55 -8.15 5.79
C VAL A 280 -2.92 -8.74 5.40
N VAL A 281 -3.16 -10.03 5.68
CA VAL A 281 -4.43 -10.73 5.36
C VAL A 281 -5.57 -10.41 6.32
#